data_14cc24153b94fd6c5e443e245b3b94e5
#
_entry.id   14cc24153b94fd6c5e443e245b3b94e5
#
_cell.length_a   1.000
_cell.length_b   1.000
_cell.length_c   1.000
_cell.angle_alpha   90.00
_cell.angle_beta   90.00
_cell.angle_gamma   90.00
#
_symmetry.space_group_name_H-M   'P 1'
#
loop_
_entity.id
_entity.type
_entity.pdbx_description
1 polymer ?
#
loop_
_entity_poly.entity_id
_entity_poly.type
_entity_poly.pdbx_seq_one_letter_code
_entity_poly.pdbx_strand_id
1 'polypeptide(L)'
;LKQTNPALFEAITRETVVWYTGQFYALFFLERMVKVDGFTANTLVAMALLIGTPFFIFFGWLSDKVGRKPIIMAGCALAALTYFPLFNALTEAANPALAHAQRTAPVIVSAQGDTCSVQFDPIGRNRYDQEGCDIATAYLARAGVNYATEPAAIGADALVRIGDQTLTAPTARRLPEAERARAIAAFHGELRAALDAHGYPPAADPARINKPLVVAILALLVIYVTMVYGPIAAMLVELFPTRIRYTSMSLPYHIGNGWFGGFLPTTAFAIVAATGNIYNGLWYPVVVAAFTLVFGLLFLPETSKRNIDA
;
A
#
# COMPACT_ATOMS: atom_id res chain seq x y z
N LEU A 1 -9.50 -10.48 -31.37
CA LEU A 1 -8.56 -11.01 -30.34
C LEU A 1 -7.18 -11.39 -30.90
N LYS A 2 -7.04 -11.78 -32.21
CA LYS A 2 -5.72 -12.09 -32.81
C LYS A 2 -4.82 -10.87 -33.07
N GLN A 3 -5.32 -9.65 -32.94
CA GLN A 3 -4.57 -8.40 -33.18
C GLN A 3 -4.17 -7.63 -31.91
N THR A 4 -4.61 -8.05 -30.73
CA THR A 4 -4.17 -7.45 -29.47
C THR A 4 -2.92 -8.17 -28.98
N ASN A 5 -1.79 -7.46 -29.00
CA ASN A 5 -0.54 -7.94 -28.41
C ASN A 5 -0.78 -8.19 -26.90
N PRO A 6 -0.52 -9.38 -26.34
CA PRO A 6 -0.69 -9.68 -24.92
C PRO A 6 0.03 -8.67 -24.01
N ALA A 7 1.19 -8.18 -24.43
CA ALA A 7 1.96 -7.19 -23.69
C ALA A 7 1.24 -5.82 -23.59
N LEU A 8 0.46 -5.45 -24.61
CA LEU A 8 -0.39 -4.26 -24.58
C LEU A 8 -1.52 -4.40 -23.56
N PHE A 9 -2.15 -5.57 -23.53
CA PHE A 9 -3.19 -5.89 -22.56
C PHE A 9 -2.65 -5.82 -21.12
N GLU A 10 -1.47 -6.39 -20.86
CA GLU A 10 -0.83 -6.36 -19.55
C GLU A 10 -0.45 -4.95 -19.11
N ALA A 11 0.11 -4.12 -19.99
CA ALA A 11 0.48 -2.74 -19.66
C ALA A 11 -0.73 -1.93 -19.21
N ILE A 12 -1.83 -1.99 -19.97
CA ILE A 12 -3.07 -1.25 -19.66
C ILE A 12 -3.70 -1.73 -18.34
N THR A 13 -3.68 -3.03 -18.09
CA THR A 13 -4.29 -3.63 -16.90
C THR A 13 -3.62 -3.17 -15.60
N ARG A 14 -2.31 -2.90 -15.63
CA ARG A 14 -1.51 -2.57 -14.44
C ARG A 14 -1.44 -1.08 -14.10
N GLU A 15 -1.83 -0.18 -15.00
CA GLU A 15 -1.87 1.28 -14.74
C GLU A 15 -2.81 1.65 -13.59
N THR A 16 -3.81 0.84 -13.33
CA THR A 16 -4.79 0.98 -12.25
C THR A 16 -4.18 1.06 -10.86
N VAL A 17 -3.02 0.42 -10.65
CA VAL A 17 -2.39 0.39 -9.31
C VAL A 17 -1.93 1.78 -8.85
N VAL A 18 -1.52 2.65 -9.77
CA VAL A 18 -1.16 4.04 -9.43
C VAL A 18 -2.38 4.78 -8.88
N TRP A 19 -3.57 4.56 -9.47
CA TRP A 19 -4.82 5.16 -9.00
C TRP A 19 -5.20 4.68 -7.59
N TYR A 20 -5.17 3.36 -7.37
CA TYR A 20 -5.47 2.80 -6.05
C TYR A 20 -4.46 3.23 -4.99
N THR A 21 -3.19 3.40 -5.33
CA THR A 21 -2.15 3.81 -4.38
C THR A 21 -2.32 5.26 -3.95
N GLY A 22 -2.60 6.17 -4.88
CA GLY A 22 -2.71 7.60 -4.60
C GLY A 22 -3.93 8.00 -3.76
N GLN A 23 -4.94 7.15 -3.67
CA GLN A 23 -6.17 7.43 -2.93
C GLN A 23 -6.44 6.39 -1.85
N PHE A 24 -6.74 5.15 -2.24
CA PHE A 24 -7.18 4.12 -1.30
C PHE A 24 -6.05 3.61 -0.40
N TYR A 25 -4.88 3.35 -0.98
CA TYR A 25 -3.76 2.88 -0.16
C TYR A 25 -3.23 3.99 0.73
N ALA A 26 -3.19 5.23 0.27
CA ALA A 26 -2.79 6.38 1.08
C ALA A 26 -3.74 6.57 2.28
N LEU A 27 -5.06 6.44 2.08
CA LEU A 27 -6.05 6.45 3.17
C LEU A 27 -5.84 5.28 4.13
N PHE A 28 -5.74 4.05 3.59
CA PHE A 28 -5.46 2.86 4.38
C PHE A 28 -4.17 3.00 5.19
N PHE A 29 -3.10 3.53 4.60
CA PHE A 29 -1.83 3.75 5.26
C PHE A 29 -1.96 4.75 6.41
N LEU A 30 -2.64 5.88 6.20
CA LEU A 30 -2.90 6.88 7.26
C LEU A 30 -3.69 6.28 8.43
N GLU A 31 -4.76 5.55 8.16
CA GLU A 31 -5.62 4.99 9.21
C GLU A 31 -5.00 3.78 9.90
N ARG A 32 -4.43 2.84 9.15
CA ARG A 32 -4.00 1.54 9.67
C ARG A 32 -2.56 1.51 10.11
N MET A 33 -1.66 2.16 9.37
CA MET A 33 -0.23 2.16 9.68
C MET A 33 0.16 3.36 10.54
N VAL A 34 -0.26 4.55 10.16
CA VAL A 34 0.12 5.80 10.84
C VAL A 34 -0.82 6.14 12.01
N LYS A 35 -1.98 5.46 12.10
CA LYS A 35 -2.96 5.61 13.22
C LYS A 35 -3.62 6.99 13.30
N VAL A 36 -3.80 7.65 12.17
CA VAL A 36 -4.67 8.84 12.09
C VAL A 36 -6.12 8.42 12.23
N ASP A 37 -6.91 9.16 12.98
CA ASP A 37 -8.35 8.87 13.09
C ASP A 37 -9.06 8.99 11.74
N GLY A 38 -10.10 8.17 11.54
CA GLY A 38 -10.75 8.05 10.23
C GLY A 38 -11.39 9.35 9.75
N PHE A 39 -11.94 10.18 10.64
CA PHE A 39 -12.53 11.45 10.24
C PHE A 39 -11.46 12.43 9.70
N THR A 40 -10.34 12.57 10.42
CA THR A 40 -9.21 13.40 10.00
C THR A 40 -8.59 12.86 8.71
N ALA A 41 -8.33 11.56 8.61
CA ALA A 41 -7.72 10.95 7.43
C ALA A 41 -8.59 11.16 6.17
N ASN A 42 -9.90 10.88 6.27
CA ASN A 42 -10.83 11.10 5.16
C ASN A 42 -10.95 12.57 4.76
N THR A 43 -10.94 13.48 5.74
CA THR A 43 -10.98 14.92 5.47
C THR A 43 -9.74 15.39 4.72
N LEU A 44 -8.53 14.95 5.14
CA LEU A 44 -7.28 15.30 4.48
C LEU A 44 -7.20 14.74 3.05
N VAL A 45 -7.66 13.51 2.84
CA VAL A 45 -7.76 12.91 1.50
C VAL A 45 -8.77 13.66 0.63
N ALA A 46 -9.94 14.03 1.18
CA ALA A 46 -10.94 14.81 0.43
C ALA A 46 -10.41 16.17 -0.01
N MET A 47 -9.65 16.86 0.86
CA MET A 47 -8.99 18.13 0.49
C MET A 47 -7.95 17.92 -0.61
N ALA A 48 -7.15 16.87 -0.54
CA ALA A 48 -6.18 16.53 -1.56
C ALA A 48 -6.84 16.20 -2.91
N LEU A 49 -7.95 15.47 -2.90
CA LEU A 49 -8.75 15.19 -4.09
C LEU A 49 -9.34 16.47 -4.70
N LEU A 50 -9.84 17.40 -3.89
CA LEU A 50 -10.36 18.68 -4.36
C LEU A 50 -9.27 19.49 -5.08
N ILE A 51 -8.05 19.52 -4.54
CA ILE A 51 -6.89 20.16 -5.15
C ILE A 51 -6.45 19.44 -6.43
N GLY A 52 -6.46 18.10 -6.42
CA GLY A 52 -6.00 17.28 -7.53
C GLY A 52 -6.98 17.19 -8.71
N THR A 53 -8.29 17.30 -8.47
CA THR A 53 -9.33 17.14 -9.51
C THR A 53 -9.12 18.00 -10.75
N PRO A 54 -8.79 19.30 -10.68
CA PRO A 54 -8.53 20.12 -11.87
C PRO A 54 -7.40 19.57 -12.77
N PHE A 55 -6.47 18.83 -12.22
CA PHE A 55 -5.36 18.25 -12.98
C PHE A 55 -5.79 17.11 -13.91
N PHE A 56 -6.95 16.48 -13.72
CA PHE A 56 -7.51 15.57 -14.72
C PHE A 56 -7.75 16.29 -16.05
N ILE A 57 -8.33 17.49 -15.99
CA ILE A 57 -8.57 18.32 -17.18
C ILE A 57 -7.24 18.78 -17.78
N PHE A 58 -6.32 19.25 -16.92
CA PHE A 58 -5.02 19.73 -17.37
C PHE A 58 -4.21 18.62 -18.08
N PHE A 59 -4.05 17.44 -17.48
CA PHE A 59 -3.30 16.36 -18.10
C PHE A 59 -4.06 15.70 -19.28
N GLY A 60 -5.39 15.69 -19.26
CA GLY A 60 -6.18 15.32 -20.41
C GLY A 60 -5.85 16.23 -21.61
N TRP A 61 -5.99 17.55 -21.42
CA TRP A 61 -5.65 18.54 -22.44
C TRP A 61 -4.17 18.51 -22.87
N LEU A 62 -3.25 18.36 -21.91
CA LEU A 62 -1.82 18.27 -22.23
C LEU A 62 -1.52 17.04 -23.08
N SER A 63 -2.20 15.92 -22.79
CA SER A 63 -2.03 14.67 -23.54
C SER A 63 -2.56 14.75 -24.97
N ASP A 64 -3.52 15.64 -25.28
CA ASP A 64 -3.96 15.93 -26.65
C ASP A 64 -2.85 16.59 -27.48
N LYS A 65 -1.95 17.33 -26.83
CA LYS A 65 -0.86 18.06 -27.48
C LYS A 65 0.44 17.28 -27.60
N VAL A 66 0.86 16.63 -26.52
CA VAL A 66 2.18 15.96 -26.44
C VAL A 66 2.11 14.45 -26.66
N GLY A 67 0.89 13.88 -26.66
CA GLY A 67 0.64 12.46 -26.77
C GLY A 67 0.20 11.83 -25.44
N ARG A 68 -0.51 10.70 -25.53
CA ARG A 68 -1.05 9.96 -24.37
C ARG A 68 0.06 9.28 -23.59
N LYS A 69 0.88 8.52 -24.32
CA LYS A 69 1.95 7.69 -23.75
C LYS A 69 2.96 8.46 -22.89
N PRO A 70 3.53 9.61 -23.30
CA PRO A 70 4.52 10.33 -22.50
C PRO A 70 4.01 10.75 -21.12
N ILE A 71 2.75 11.22 -21.04
CA ILE A 71 2.15 11.68 -19.79
C ILE A 71 1.93 10.50 -18.84
N ILE A 72 1.35 9.39 -19.32
CA ILE A 72 1.12 8.18 -18.54
C ILE A 72 2.44 7.61 -18.01
N MET A 73 3.44 7.48 -18.88
CA MET A 73 4.75 6.94 -18.50
C MET A 73 5.49 7.84 -17.49
N ALA A 74 5.35 9.16 -17.61
CA ALA A 74 5.90 10.09 -16.63
C ALA A 74 5.22 9.93 -15.26
N GLY A 75 3.89 9.75 -15.21
CA GLY A 75 3.17 9.46 -13.98
C GLY A 75 3.63 8.17 -13.29
N CYS A 76 3.78 7.09 -14.08
CA CYS A 76 4.30 5.81 -13.56
C CYS A 76 5.75 5.92 -13.06
N ALA A 77 6.61 6.66 -13.76
CA ALA A 77 8.00 6.87 -13.36
C ALA A 77 8.09 7.66 -12.05
N LEU A 78 7.36 8.76 -11.93
CA LEU A 78 7.30 9.57 -10.71
C LEU A 78 6.78 8.73 -9.53
N ALA A 79 5.72 7.97 -9.72
CA ALA A 79 5.17 7.07 -8.72
C ALA A 79 6.22 6.05 -8.23
N ALA A 80 6.86 5.33 -9.15
CA ALA A 80 7.85 4.32 -8.82
C ALA A 80 9.07 4.89 -8.07
N LEU A 81 9.51 6.10 -8.42
CA LEU A 81 10.69 6.73 -7.83
C LEU A 81 10.41 7.41 -6.48
N THR A 82 9.19 7.91 -6.27
CA THR A 82 8.92 8.82 -5.14
C THR A 82 7.98 8.26 -4.08
N TYR A 83 7.32 7.12 -4.27
CA TYR A 83 6.41 6.58 -3.25
C TYR A 83 7.09 6.37 -1.90
N PHE A 84 8.26 5.75 -1.84
CA PHE A 84 8.96 5.55 -0.57
C PHE A 84 9.26 6.85 0.17
N PRO A 85 9.94 7.86 -0.42
CA PRO A 85 10.19 9.12 0.28
C PRO A 85 8.91 9.88 0.64
N LEU A 86 7.86 9.84 -0.20
CA LEU A 86 6.60 10.51 0.10
C LEU A 86 5.85 9.87 1.27
N PHE A 87 5.80 8.54 1.36
CA PHE A 87 5.15 7.85 2.47
C PHE A 87 5.95 7.96 3.78
N ASN A 88 7.29 8.04 3.72
CA ASN A 88 8.10 8.39 4.88
C ASN A 88 7.78 9.80 5.38
N ALA A 89 7.79 10.80 4.50
CA ALA A 89 7.41 12.17 4.84
C ALA A 89 5.95 12.27 5.35
N LEU A 90 5.04 11.45 4.77
CA LEU A 90 3.66 11.36 5.21
C LEU A 90 3.56 10.87 6.66
N THR A 91 4.35 9.85 7.05
CA THR A 91 4.39 9.35 8.42
C THR A 91 4.93 10.41 9.38
N GLU A 92 6.01 11.09 9.03
CA GLU A 92 6.58 12.17 9.86
C GLU A 92 5.63 13.35 10.04
N ALA A 93 4.90 13.71 8.98
CA ALA A 93 3.92 14.79 9.01
C ALA A 93 2.63 14.43 9.77
N ALA A 94 2.17 13.18 9.66
CA ALA A 94 0.90 12.74 10.21
C ALA A 94 1.01 12.16 11.63
N ASN A 95 2.14 11.50 11.97
CA ASN A 95 2.38 10.98 13.32
C ASN A 95 3.88 11.06 13.69
N PRO A 96 4.37 12.27 14.06
CA PRO A 96 5.79 12.46 14.41
C PRO A 96 6.24 11.64 15.62
N ALA A 97 5.32 11.31 16.55
CA ALA A 97 5.64 10.48 17.70
C ALA A 97 5.94 9.04 17.28
N LEU A 98 5.13 8.46 16.39
CA LEU A 98 5.38 7.13 15.82
C LEU A 98 6.72 7.10 15.06
N ALA A 99 6.96 8.09 14.20
CA ALA A 99 8.22 8.19 13.47
C ALA A 99 9.44 8.32 14.39
N HIS A 100 9.30 9.00 15.53
CA HIS A 100 10.35 9.10 16.54
C HIS A 100 10.57 7.76 17.25
N ALA A 101 9.50 7.12 17.75
CA ALA A 101 9.58 5.83 18.45
C ALA A 101 10.23 4.75 17.59
N GLN A 102 9.88 4.66 16.31
CA GLN A 102 10.49 3.71 15.37
C GLN A 102 12.01 3.87 15.21
N ARG A 103 12.54 5.09 15.41
CA ARG A 103 13.98 5.38 15.34
C ARG A 103 14.71 5.13 16.65
N THR A 104 14.05 5.38 17.80
CA THR A 104 14.68 5.37 19.12
C THR A 104 14.53 4.06 19.88
N ALA A 105 13.47 3.30 19.61
CA ALA A 105 13.17 2.04 20.28
C ALA A 105 12.81 0.94 19.26
N PRO A 106 13.80 0.40 18.51
CA PRO A 106 13.55 -0.63 17.52
C PRO A 106 12.96 -1.89 18.15
N VAL A 107 12.00 -2.50 17.46
CA VAL A 107 11.36 -3.75 17.88
C VAL A 107 11.98 -4.91 17.13
N ILE A 108 12.30 -5.98 17.85
CA ILE A 108 12.87 -7.20 17.28
C ILE A 108 12.02 -8.40 17.70
N VAL A 109 11.63 -9.21 16.73
CA VAL A 109 10.94 -10.48 16.94
C VAL A 109 11.91 -11.62 16.68
N SER A 110 12.32 -12.31 17.74
CA SER A 110 13.18 -13.50 17.63
C SER A 110 12.32 -14.74 17.62
N ALA A 111 12.31 -15.49 16.51
CA ALA A 111 11.48 -16.68 16.37
C ALA A 111 12.14 -17.71 15.45
N GLN A 112 11.71 -18.97 15.58
CA GLN A 112 12.09 -20.01 14.62
C GLN A 112 11.40 -19.73 13.27
N GLY A 113 12.15 -19.77 12.16
CA GLY A 113 11.70 -19.29 10.85
C GLY A 113 10.46 -19.99 10.30
N ASP A 114 10.21 -21.25 10.63
CA ASP A 114 9.04 -22.03 10.22
C ASP A 114 7.77 -21.74 11.06
N THR A 115 7.89 -21.00 12.16
CA THR A 115 6.74 -20.58 12.99
C THR A 115 6.17 -19.21 12.61
N CYS A 116 6.76 -18.56 11.61
CA CYS A 116 6.31 -17.27 11.08
C CYS A 116 5.65 -17.47 9.70
N SER A 117 4.34 -17.43 9.67
CA SER A 117 3.58 -17.63 8.43
C SER A 117 3.51 -16.37 7.57
N VAL A 118 3.36 -16.54 6.25
CA VAL A 118 3.00 -15.44 5.35
C VAL A 118 1.54 -15.08 5.57
N GLN A 119 1.27 -13.89 6.10
CA GLN A 119 -0.08 -13.46 6.51
C GLN A 119 -0.90 -12.89 5.32
N PHE A 120 -0.93 -13.62 4.20
CA PHE A 120 -1.78 -13.26 3.08
C PHE A 120 -3.16 -13.93 3.23
N ASP A 121 -4.16 -13.13 3.58
CA ASP A 121 -5.53 -13.59 3.79
C ASP A 121 -6.56 -12.65 3.15
N PRO A 122 -6.81 -12.78 1.85
CA PRO A 122 -7.74 -11.92 1.12
C PRO A 122 -9.20 -12.13 1.50
N ILE A 123 -9.53 -13.25 2.18
CA ILE A 123 -10.91 -13.62 2.55
C ILE A 123 -11.16 -13.38 4.05
N GLY A 124 -10.13 -13.11 4.84
CA GLY A 124 -10.24 -12.84 6.28
C GLY A 124 -10.59 -14.07 7.13
N ARG A 125 -10.23 -15.29 6.68
CA ARG A 125 -10.55 -16.54 7.38
C ARG A 125 -9.46 -17.04 8.31
N ASN A 126 -8.20 -16.66 8.05
CA ASN A 126 -7.06 -17.10 8.85
C ASN A 126 -6.92 -16.20 10.08
N ARG A 127 -6.78 -16.80 11.25
CA ARG A 127 -6.68 -16.04 12.50
C ARG A 127 -5.23 -15.73 12.89
N TYR A 128 -4.24 -16.50 12.39
CA TYR A 128 -2.81 -16.39 12.78
C TYR A 128 -2.62 -16.35 14.30
N ASP A 129 -3.35 -17.24 15.00
CA ASP A 129 -3.52 -17.25 16.45
C ASP A 129 -2.94 -18.50 17.14
N GLN A 130 -2.08 -19.25 16.44
CA GLN A 130 -1.54 -20.52 16.93
C GLN A 130 -0.07 -20.43 17.31
N GLU A 131 0.74 -19.76 16.52
CA GLU A 131 2.18 -19.63 16.70
C GLU A 131 2.54 -18.27 17.32
N GLY A 132 3.49 -18.27 18.25
CA GLY A 132 3.92 -17.04 18.92
C GLY A 132 4.45 -15.99 17.96
N CYS A 133 5.19 -16.40 16.92
CA CYS A 133 5.64 -15.47 15.87
C CYS A 133 4.47 -14.81 15.14
N ASP A 134 3.48 -15.60 14.70
CA ASP A 134 2.33 -15.09 13.98
C ASP A 134 1.49 -14.13 14.84
N ILE A 135 1.29 -14.47 16.11
CA ILE A 135 0.56 -13.64 17.08
C ILE A 135 1.26 -12.29 17.27
N ALA A 136 2.59 -12.31 17.47
CA ALA A 136 3.38 -11.10 17.66
C ALA A 136 3.42 -10.22 16.40
N THR A 137 3.77 -10.81 15.25
CA THR A 137 3.92 -10.08 13.99
C THR A 137 2.60 -9.52 13.46
N ALA A 138 1.49 -10.28 13.61
CA ALA A 138 0.16 -9.78 13.27
C ALA A 138 -0.25 -8.58 14.12
N TYR A 139 0.06 -8.60 15.42
CA TYR A 139 -0.22 -7.46 16.29
C TYR A 139 0.62 -6.24 15.92
N LEU A 140 1.95 -6.39 15.78
CA LEU A 140 2.88 -5.31 15.45
C LEU A 140 2.54 -4.66 14.10
N ALA A 141 2.28 -5.48 13.07
CA ALA A 141 1.88 -4.99 11.76
C ALA A 141 0.55 -4.20 11.83
N ARG A 142 -0.44 -4.71 12.58
CA ARG A 142 -1.71 -3.99 12.79
C ARG A 142 -1.55 -2.74 13.65
N ALA A 143 -0.58 -2.70 14.55
CA ALA A 143 -0.24 -1.53 15.35
C ALA A 143 0.54 -0.47 14.57
N GLY A 144 0.99 -0.77 13.35
CA GLY A 144 1.82 0.13 12.54
C GLY A 144 3.24 0.26 13.08
N VAL A 145 3.72 -0.75 13.80
CA VAL A 145 5.05 -0.78 14.42
C VAL A 145 6.02 -1.51 13.50
N ASN A 146 7.14 -0.86 13.18
CA ASN A 146 8.23 -1.54 12.46
C ASN A 146 8.95 -2.53 13.38
N TYR A 147 9.31 -3.70 12.86
CA TYR A 147 10.09 -4.69 13.57
C TYR A 147 11.08 -5.41 12.63
N ALA A 148 12.16 -5.91 13.19
CA ALA A 148 13.07 -6.83 12.51
C ALA A 148 12.81 -8.25 13.02
N THR A 149 13.01 -9.26 12.16
CA THR A 149 12.92 -10.66 12.56
C THR A 149 14.33 -11.24 12.68
N GLU A 150 14.65 -11.86 13.82
CA GLU A 150 15.89 -12.56 14.05
C GLU A 150 15.62 -14.07 14.23
N PRO A 151 16.48 -14.96 13.70
CA PRO A 151 16.31 -16.39 13.88
C PRO A 151 16.57 -16.78 15.35
N ALA A 152 15.68 -17.60 15.92
CA ALA A 152 15.86 -18.23 17.23
C ALA A 152 16.22 -19.71 17.10
N ALA A 153 16.69 -20.31 18.19
CA ALA A 153 16.98 -21.74 18.24
C ALA A 153 15.74 -22.61 18.03
N ILE A 154 15.94 -23.83 17.54
CA ILE A 154 14.84 -24.78 17.30
C ILE A 154 14.17 -25.12 18.65
N GLY A 155 12.84 -24.96 18.70
CA GLY A 155 12.04 -25.20 19.89
C GLY A 155 12.01 -24.05 20.91
N ALA A 156 12.64 -22.88 20.59
CA ALA A 156 12.54 -21.71 21.44
C ALA A 156 11.20 -20.98 21.20
N ASP A 157 10.64 -20.43 22.27
CA ASP A 157 9.48 -19.55 22.19
C ASP A 157 9.81 -18.27 21.40
N ALA A 158 8.81 -17.71 20.75
CA ALA A 158 8.97 -16.43 20.08
C ALA A 158 9.08 -15.28 21.10
N LEU A 159 10.10 -14.45 20.95
CA LEU A 159 10.38 -13.32 21.84
C LEU A 159 10.20 -12.00 21.08
N VAL A 160 9.61 -11.02 21.75
CA VAL A 160 9.52 -9.63 21.24
C VAL A 160 10.35 -8.75 22.16
N ARG A 161 11.39 -8.13 21.61
CA ARG A 161 12.27 -7.19 22.30
C ARG A 161 11.97 -5.76 21.85
N ILE A 162 11.76 -4.88 22.82
CA ILE A 162 11.50 -3.44 22.60
C ILE A 162 12.46 -2.69 23.52
N GLY A 163 13.48 -2.04 22.96
CA GLY A 163 14.54 -1.47 23.77
C GLY A 163 15.21 -2.50 24.68
N ASP A 164 15.08 -2.33 25.98
CA ASP A 164 15.60 -3.23 27.07
C ASP A 164 14.58 -4.27 27.54
N GLN A 165 13.32 -4.14 27.17
CA GLN A 165 12.25 -5.03 27.59
C GLN A 165 12.07 -6.20 26.60
N THR A 166 11.92 -7.43 27.15
CA THR A 166 11.67 -8.64 26.36
C THR A 166 10.39 -9.31 26.84
N LEU A 167 9.51 -9.66 25.91
CA LEU A 167 8.23 -10.34 26.16
C LEU A 167 8.23 -11.68 25.42
N THR A 168 7.65 -12.72 26.03
CA THR A 168 7.48 -14.02 25.40
C THR A 168 6.09 -14.12 24.76
N ALA A 169 6.04 -14.35 23.46
CA ALA A 169 4.78 -14.56 22.76
C ALA A 169 4.26 -15.99 22.99
N PRO A 170 2.97 -16.15 23.30
CA PRO A 170 2.43 -17.46 23.64
C PRO A 170 2.33 -18.37 22.41
N THR A 171 2.80 -19.61 22.51
CA THR A 171 2.47 -20.68 21.56
C THR A 171 1.13 -21.29 21.95
N ALA A 172 0.08 -21.03 21.14
CA ALA A 172 -1.28 -21.32 21.51
C ALA A 172 -1.93 -22.50 20.74
N ARG A 173 -1.15 -23.22 19.92
CA ARG A 173 -1.60 -24.32 19.03
C ARG A 173 -2.36 -25.42 19.78
N ARG A 174 -1.98 -25.73 21.03
CA ARG A 174 -2.55 -26.82 21.82
C ARG A 174 -3.59 -26.37 22.85
N LEU A 175 -3.86 -25.07 22.94
CA LEU A 175 -4.79 -24.53 23.91
C LEU A 175 -6.24 -24.61 23.40
N PRO A 176 -7.20 -24.92 24.30
CA PRO A 176 -8.61 -24.73 24.00
C PRO A 176 -8.91 -23.27 23.60
N GLU A 177 -9.95 -23.04 22.76
CA GLU A 177 -10.22 -21.72 22.18
C GLU A 177 -10.32 -20.60 23.24
N ALA A 178 -11.00 -20.87 24.36
CA ALA A 178 -11.16 -19.89 25.42
C ALA A 178 -9.84 -19.54 26.14
N GLU A 179 -8.97 -20.52 26.35
CA GLU A 179 -7.66 -20.31 26.98
C GLU A 179 -6.71 -19.61 26.01
N ARG A 180 -6.72 -20.01 24.73
CA ARG A 180 -5.97 -19.36 23.67
C ARG A 180 -6.32 -17.87 23.57
N ALA A 181 -7.61 -17.54 23.53
CA ALA A 181 -8.06 -16.16 23.48
C ALA A 181 -7.59 -15.32 24.67
N ARG A 182 -7.59 -15.92 25.89
CA ARG A 182 -7.09 -15.26 27.11
C ARG A 182 -5.59 -15.04 27.08
N ALA A 183 -4.81 -16.05 26.67
CA ALA A 183 -3.35 -15.95 26.57
C ALA A 183 -2.94 -14.87 25.55
N ILE A 184 -3.59 -14.84 24.39
CA ILE A 184 -3.33 -13.84 23.36
C ILE A 184 -3.71 -12.44 23.87
N ALA A 185 -4.87 -12.28 24.51
CA ALA A 185 -5.30 -10.98 25.04
C ALA A 185 -4.36 -10.46 26.14
N ALA A 186 -3.86 -11.33 27.03
CA ALA A 186 -2.86 -10.98 28.02
C ALA A 186 -1.56 -10.51 27.37
N PHE A 187 -1.02 -11.29 26.44
CA PHE A 187 0.18 -10.91 25.69
C PHE A 187 0.03 -9.60 24.91
N HIS A 188 -1.10 -9.38 24.24
CA HIS A 188 -1.38 -8.13 23.55
C HIS A 188 -1.44 -6.94 24.52
N GLY A 189 -1.96 -7.15 25.73
CA GLY A 189 -1.97 -6.13 26.79
C GLY A 189 -0.56 -5.76 27.25
N GLU A 190 0.30 -6.76 27.50
CA GLU A 190 1.70 -6.58 27.88
C GLU A 190 2.51 -5.91 26.77
N LEU A 191 2.33 -6.38 25.52
CA LEU A 191 3.00 -5.82 24.36
C LEU A 191 2.59 -4.37 24.13
N ARG A 192 1.30 -4.06 24.32
CA ARG A 192 0.79 -2.71 24.27
C ARG A 192 1.43 -1.80 25.31
N ALA A 193 1.47 -2.25 26.58
CA ALA A 193 2.08 -1.49 27.66
C ALA A 193 3.58 -1.25 27.43
N ALA A 194 4.29 -2.25 26.91
CA ALA A 194 5.71 -2.11 26.57
C ALA A 194 5.93 -1.10 25.42
N LEU A 195 5.09 -1.14 24.38
CA LEU A 195 5.16 -0.15 23.29
C LEU A 195 4.89 1.26 23.78
N ASP A 196 3.86 1.46 24.61
CA ASP A 196 3.51 2.76 25.21
C ASP A 196 4.66 3.30 26.08
N ALA A 197 5.30 2.44 26.89
CA ALA A 197 6.46 2.81 27.73
C ALA A 197 7.66 3.26 26.88
N HIS A 198 7.80 2.76 25.65
CA HIS A 198 8.87 3.13 24.71
C HIS A 198 8.45 4.22 23.70
N GLY A 199 7.34 4.90 23.97
CA GLY A 199 6.91 6.09 23.21
C GLY A 199 6.15 5.78 21.90
N TYR A 200 5.72 4.55 21.66
CA TYR A 200 4.84 4.21 20.54
C TYR A 200 3.41 4.67 20.82
N PRO A 201 2.87 5.64 20.07
CA PRO A 201 1.55 6.16 20.36
C PRO A 201 0.46 5.19 19.90
N PRO A 202 -0.67 5.08 20.64
CA PRO A 202 -1.83 4.29 20.24
C PRO A 202 -2.56 4.85 19.02
N ALA A 203 -2.51 6.16 18.87
CA ALA A 203 -3.10 6.92 17.78
C ALA A 203 -2.27 8.19 17.53
N ALA A 204 -2.38 8.73 16.33
CA ALA A 204 -1.80 10.03 16.02
C ALA A 204 -2.48 11.14 16.84
N ASP A 205 -1.69 12.04 17.42
CA ASP A 205 -2.22 13.21 18.11
C ASP A 205 -2.71 14.25 17.08
N PRO A 206 -4.02 14.55 17.00
CA PRO A 206 -4.56 15.50 16.02
C PRO A 206 -3.96 16.91 16.09
N ALA A 207 -3.46 17.31 17.28
CA ALA A 207 -2.82 18.60 17.48
C ALA A 207 -1.40 18.66 16.90
N ARG A 208 -0.75 17.51 16.72
CA ARG A 208 0.63 17.39 16.21
C ARG A 208 0.69 17.05 14.72
N ILE A 209 -0.44 16.78 14.09
CA ILE A 209 -0.50 16.52 12.64
C ILE A 209 -0.19 17.82 11.88
N ASN A 210 0.82 17.79 11.03
CA ASN A 210 1.09 18.86 10.07
C ASN A 210 0.12 18.73 8.87
N LYS A 211 -1.14 19.15 9.08
CA LYS A 211 -2.22 19.01 8.09
C LYS A 211 -1.89 19.61 6.71
N PRO A 212 -1.30 20.82 6.61
CA PRO A 212 -0.92 21.38 5.31
C PRO A 212 0.08 20.49 4.55
N LEU A 213 1.10 19.96 5.24
CA LEU A 213 2.09 19.10 4.62
C LEU A 213 1.49 17.74 4.21
N VAL A 214 0.64 17.16 5.06
CA VAL A 214 -0.09 15.92 4.71
C VAL A 214 -0.95 16.13 3.45
N VAL A 215 -1.72 17.21 3.39
CA VAL A 215 -2.55 17.54 2.21
C VAL A 215 -1.68 17.76 0.97
N ALA A 216 -0.54 18.44 1.09
CA ALA A 216 0.38 18.67 -0.03
C ALA A 216 0.96 17.34 -0.58
N ILE A 217 1.38 16.44 0.30
CA ILE A 217 1.88 15.10 -0.09
C ILE A 217 0.76 14.29 -0.77
N LEU A 218 -0.42 14.24 -0.16
CA LEU A 218 -1.57 13.54 -0.73
C LEU A 218 -2.00 14.14 -2.09
N ALA A 219 -2.01 15.47 -2.22
CA ALA A 219 -2.31 16.15 -3.48
C ALA A 219 -1.29 15.80 -4.56
N LEU A 220 0.00 15.70 -4.22
CA LEU A 220 1.05 15.23 -5.15
C LEU A 220 0.80 13.80 -5.61
N LEU A 221 0.42 12.90 -4.69
CA LEU A 221 0.03 11.54 -5.06
C LEU A 221 -1.18 11.52 -6.00
N VAL A 222 -2.20 12.35 -5.74
CA VAL A 222 -3.36 12.52 -6.62
C VAL A 222 -2.95 13.09 -7.98
N ILE A 223 -1.98 14.00 -8.07
CA ILE A 223 -1.44 14.50 -9.33
C ILE A 223 -0.84 13.35 -10.17
N TYR A 224 -0.11 12.42 -9.57
CA TYR A 224 0.38 11.22 -10.29
C TYR A 224 -0.78 10.38 -10.83
N VAL A 225 -1.84 10.23 -10.03
CA VAL A 225 -3.08 9.59 -10.49
C VAL A 225 -3.64 10.29 -11.73
N THR A 226 -3.73 11.63 -11.70
CA THR A 226 -4.30 12.39 -12.82
C THR A 226 -3.44 12.36 -14.09
N MET A 227 -2.11 12.23 -13.95
CA MET A 227 -1.20 12.00 -15.09
C MET A 227 -1.48 10.67 -15.79
N VAL A 228 -1.81 9.63 -15.04
CA VAL A 228 -2.11 8.31 -15.60
C VAL A 228 -3.56 8.25 -16.08
N TYR A 229 -4.52 8.65 -15.23
CA TYR A 229 -5.95 8.47 -15.49
C TYR A 229 -6.57 9.55 -16.36
N GLY A 230 -5.99 10.74 -16.48
CA GLY A 230 -6.47 11.78 -17.39
C GLY A 230 -6.46 11.33 -18.86
N PRO A 231 -5.33 10.83 -19.38
CA PRO A 231 -5.22 10.36 -20.75
C PRO A 231 -5.74 8.95 -21.03
N ILE A 232 -5.86 8.07 -20.01
CA ILE A 232 -6.07 6.63 -20.24
C ILE A 232 -7.39 6.31 -20.94
N ALA A 233 -8.46 7.04 -20.63
CA ALA A 233 -9.76 6.79 -21.26
C ALA A 233 -9.72 7.06 -22.76
N ALA A 234 -9.09 8.17 -23.17
CA ALA A 234 -8.89 8.50 -24.58
C ALA A 234 -8.00 7.46 -25.26
N MET A 235 -6.89 7.09 -24.62
CA MET A 235 -5.99 6.08 -25.15
C MET A 235 -6.67 4.73 -25.38
N LEU A 236 -7.49 4.26 -24.44
CA LEU A 236 -8.26 3.02 -24.59
C LEU A 236 -9.23 3.09 -25.77
N VAL A 237 -9.93 4.21 -25.94
CA VAL A 237 -10.83 4.43 -27.07
C VAL A 237 -10.08 4.40 -28.40
N GLU A 238 -8.89 5.01 -28.46
CA GLU A 238 -8.03 5.10 -29.64
C GLU A 238 -7.35 3.76 -30.01
N LEU A 239 -7.17 2.85 -29.02
CA LEU A 239 -6.51 1.58 -29.23
C LEU A 239 -7.36 0.52 -29.94
N PHE A 240 -8.69 0.56 -29.73
CA PHE A 240 -9.58 -0.48 -30.20
C PHE A 240 -10.51 0.02 -31.31
N PRO A 241 -10.72 -0.79 -32.39
CA PRO A 241 -11.69 -0.47 -33.44
C PRO A 241 -13.10 -0.30 -32.87
N THR A 242 -13.89 0.60 -33.46
CA THR A 242 -15.25 0.93 -33.00
C THR A 242 -16.15 -0.27 -32.79
N ARG A 243 -16.08 -1.26 -33.71
CA ARG A 243 -16.90 -2.48 -33.68
C ARG A 243 -16.77 -3.33 -32.41
N ILE A 244 -15.58 -3.36 -31.77
CA ILE A 244 -15.29 -4.21 -30.62
C ILE A 244 -14.81 -3.40 -29.40
N ARG A 245 -14.79 -2.07 -29.50
CA ARG A 245 -14.16 -1.14 -28.56
C ARG A 245 -14.61 -1.37 -27.14
N TYR A 246 -15.91 -1.37 -26.89
CA TYR A 246 -16.44 -1.51 -25.53
C TYR A 246 -15.99 -2.81 -24.85
N THR A 247 -16.16 -3.95 -25.50
CA THR A 247 -15.78 -5.24 -24.95
C THR A 247 -14.27 -5.36 -24.76
N SER A 248 -13.49 -4.84 -25.71
CA SER A 248 -12.02 -4.95 -25.67
C SER A 248 -11.38 -4.06 -24.61
N MET A 249 -11.94 -2.88 -24.34
CA MET A 249 -11.42 -2.01 -23.27
C MET A 249 -11.96 -2.38 -21.89
N SER A 250 -13.17 -2.95 -21.79
CA SER A 250 -13.75 -3.40 -20.51
C SER A 250 -12.90 -4.45 -19.83
N LEU A 251 -12.38 -5.43 -20.58
CA LEU A 251 -11.66 -6.56 -20.00
C LEU A 251 -10.36 -6.13 -19.27
N PRO A 252 -9.40 -5.40 -19.89
CA PRO A 252 -8.20 -4.93 -19.18
C PRO A 252 -8.54 -3.97 -18.05
N TYR A 253 -9.55 -3.11 -18.22
CA TYR A 253 -9.97 -2.17 -17.20
C TYR A 253 -10.48 -2.89 -15.94
N HIS A 254 -11.36 -3.90 -16.07
CA HIS A 254 -11.90 -4.62 -14.92
C HIS A 254 -10.89 -5.58 -14.27
N ILE A 255 -10.01 -6.21 -15.05
CA ILE A 255 -8.92 -7.02 -14.48
C ILE A 255 -7.96 -6.13 -13.70
N GLY A 256 -7.60 -4.97 -14.24
CA GLY A 256 -6.75 -3.99 -13.56
C GLY A 256 -7.35 -3.53 -12.23
N ASN A 257 -8.57 -3.02 -12.27
CA ASN A 257 -9.24 -2.52 -11.08
C ASN A 257 -9.55 -3.63 -10.06
N GLY A 258 -10.06 -4.77 -10.51
CA GLY A 258 -10.48 -5.85 -9.62
C GLY A 258 -9.30 -6.60 -9.00
N TRP A 259 -8.34 -7.01 -9.80
CA TRP A 259 -7.24 -7.86 -9.32
C TRP A 259 -6.08 -7.03 -8.79
N PHE A 260 -5.48 -6.20 -9.63
CA PHE A 260 -4.29 -5.45 -9.21
C PHE A 260 -4.62 -4.34 -8.20
N GLY A 261 -5.72 -3.62 -8.39
CA GLY A 261 -6.16 -2.59 -7.45
C GLY A 261 -6.83 -3.17 -6.20
N GLY A 262 -7.79 -4.09 -6.37
CA GLY A 262 -8.58 -4.66 -5.26
C GLY A 262 -7.77 -5.45 -4.26
N PHE A 263 -6.75 -6.21 -4.70
CA PHE A 263 -5.86 -6.94 -3.80
C PHE A 263 -4.72 -6.10 -3.22
N LEU A 264 -4.55 -4.83 -3.62
CA LEU A 264 -3.45 -4.00 -3.15
C LEU A 264 -3.38 -3.88 -1.62
N PRO A 265 -4.46 -3.56 -0.87
CA PRO A 265 -4.38 -3.43 0.59
C PRO A 265 -3.97 -4.73 1.27
N THR A 266 -4.54 -5.86 0.83
CA THR A 266 -4.26 -7.18 1.42
C THR A 266 -2.83 -7.64 1.12
N THR A 267 -2.38 -7.47 -0.13
CA THR A 267 -1.01 -7.82 -0.53
C THR A 267 0.01 -6.94 0.19
N ALA A 268 -0.23 -5.64 0.26
CA ALA A 268 0.64 -4.71 0.97
C ALA A 268 0.71 -5.04 2.47
N PHE A 269 -0.42 -5.36 3.11
CA PHE A 269 -0.43 -5.79 4.51
C PHE A 269 0.37 -7.09 4.72
N ALA A 270 0.22 -8.07 3.84
CA ALA A 270 0.97 -9.32 3.93
C ALA A 270 2.49 -9.10 3.81
N ILE A 271 2.91 -8.20 2.91
CA ILE A 271 4.32 -7.80 2.77
C ILE A 271 4.80 -7.10 4.05
N VAL A 272 4.02 -6.19 4.61
CA VAL A 272 4.34 -5.52 5.89
C VAL A 272 4.49 -6.53 7.01
N ALA A 273 3.56 -7.45 7.17
CA ALA A 273 3.60 -8.47 8.21
C ALA A 273 4.77 -9.46 8.03
N ALA A 274 5.14 -9.79 6.79
CA ALA A 274 6.26 -10.68 6.51
C ALA A 274 7.63 -10.01 6.69
N THR A 275 7.72 -8.70 6.45
CA THR A 275 8.99 -7.96 6.44
C THR A 275 9.21 -7.08 7.66
N GLY A 276 8.17 -6.85 8.44
CA GLY A 276 8.21 -6.01 9.64
C GLY A 276 8.35 -4.51 9.40
N ASN A 277 8.25 -4.04 8.15
CA ASN A 277 8.39 -2.63 7.82
C ASN A 277 7.13 -2.11 7.13
N ILE A 278 6.47 -1.10 7.74
CA ILE A 278 5.21 -0.54 7.23
C ILE A 278 5.33 0.05 5.81
N TYR A 279 6.53 0.43 5.39
CA TYR A 279 6.77 0.96 4.05
C TYR A 279 6.94 -0.15 2.99
N ASN A 280 7.28 -1.37 3.39
CA ASN A 280 7.54 -2.46 2.43
C ASN A 280 6.30 -2.88 1.66
N GLY A 281 5.09 -2.59 2.15
CA GLY A 281 3.86 -2.71 1.38
C GLY A 281 3.85 -1.91 0.06
N LEU A 282 4.65 -0.83 -0.01
CA LEU A 282 4.83 -0.01 -1.21
C LEU A 282 5.59 -0.73 -2.34
N TRP A 283 6.31 -1.82 -2.03
CA TRP A 283 6.95 -2.61 -3.09
C TRP A 283 5.94 -3.13 -4.12
N TYR A 284 4.74 -3.48 -3.68
CA TYR A 284 3.71 -3.93 -4.60
C TYR A 284 3.38 -2.86 -5.67
N PRO A 285 2.93 -1.64 -5.31
CA PRO A 285 2.63 -0.63 -6.32
C PRO A 285 3.87 -0.12 -7.07
N VAL A 286 5.04 -0.08 -6.44
CA VAL A 286 6.30 0.33 -7.10
C VAL A 286 6.71 -0.66 -8.18
N VAL A 287 6.68 -1.97 -7.89
CA VAL A 287 7.00 -3.01 -8.87
C VAL A 287 6.00 -2.99 -10.02
N VAL A 288 4.71 -2.84 -9.73
CA VAL A 288 3.69 -2.76 -10.78
C VAL A 288 3.84 -1.50 -11.63
N ALA A 289 4.10 -0.33 -11.03
CA ALA A 289 4.35 0.91 -11.76
C ALA A 289 5.63 0.85 -12.62
N ALA A 290 6.71 0.29 -12.08
CA ALA A 290 7.96 0.09 -12.82
C ALA A 290 7.79 -0.89 -13.98
N PHE A 291 7.06 -1.99 -13.76
CA PHE A 291 6.71 -2.94 -14.82
C PHE A 291 5.88 -2.25 -15.93
N THR A 292 4.85 -1.50 -15.54
CA THR A 292 4.02 -0.71 -16.47
C THR A 292 4.86 0.28 -17.26
N LEU A 293 5.80 0.97 -16.61
CA LEU A 293 6.72 1.88 -17.27
C LEU A 293 7.57 1.17 -18.33
N VAL A 294 8.23 0.07 -17.98
CA VAL A 294 9.10 -0.67 -18.91
C VAL A 294 8.31 -1.23 -20.08
N PHE A 295 7.22 -1.95 -19.81
CA PHE A 295 6.39 -2.54 -20.88
C PHE A 295 5.65 -1.49 -21.68
N GLY A 296 5.18 -0.42 -21.04
CA GLY A 296 4.55 0.71 -21.72
C GLY A 296 5.51 1.42 -22.67
N LEU A 297 6.77 1.65 -22.27
CA LEU A 297 7.80 2.24 -23.13
C LEU A 297 8.10 1.35 -24.35
N LEU A 298 8.18 0.03 -24.16
CA LEU A 298 8.56 -0.91 -25.20
C LEU A 298 7.41 -1.25 -26.15
N PHE A 299 6.21 -1.45 -25.67
CA PHE A 299 5.12 -2.06 -26.42
C PHE A 299 3.89 -1.18 -26.63
N LEU A 300 3.68 -0.13 -25.78
CA LEU A 300 2.52 0.73 -25.93
C LEU A 300 2.74 1.73 -27.07
N PRO A 301 1.89 1.74 -28.12
CA PRO A 301 2.00 2.73 -29.19
C PRO A 301 1.47 4.09 -28.72
N GLU A 302 1.97 5.17 -29.29
CA GLU A 302 1.30 6.47 -29.18
C GLU A 302 0.01 6.45 -30.01
N THR A 303 -1.09 6.92 -29.43
CA THR A 303 -2.41 6.80 -30.04
C THR A 303 -3.04 8.13 -30.43
N SER A 304 -2.52 9.26 -29.95
CA SER A 304 -3.12 10.60 -30.12
C SER A 304 -3.36 11.03 -31.57
N LYS A 305 -2.71 10.39 -32.54
CA LYS A 305 -2.86 10.69 -33.99
C LYS A 305 -3.62 9.59 -34.75
N ARG A 306 -4.18 8.60 -34.05
CA ARG A 306 -4.94 7.53 -34.71
C ARG A 306 -6.31 8.03 -35.17
N ASN A 307 -6.71 7.62 -36.37
CA ASN A 307 -8.07 7.83 -36.84
C ASN A 307 -9.01 6.84 -36.12
N ILE A 308 -9.94 7.37 -35.32
CA ILE A 308 -10.88 6.57 -34.53
C ILE A 308 -12.03 5.99 -35.36
N ASP A 309 -12.22 6.48 -36.58
CA ASP A 309 -13.29 6.07 -37.50
C ASP A 309 -12.82 5.01 -38.50
N ALA A 310 -11.56 4.57 -38.42
CA ALA A 310 -10.98 3.60 -39.34
C ALA A 310 -11.20 2.15 -38.88
#